data_9c38f85b71fba9be5b6569cf995bc4dd
#
_entry.id   9c38f85b71fba9be5b6569cf995bc4dd
#
_cell.length_a   1.000
_cell.length_b   1.000
_cell.length_c   1.000
_cell.angle_alpha   90.00
_cell.angle_beta   90.00
_cell.angle_gamma   90.00
#
_symmetry.space_group_name_H-M   'P 1'
#
loop_
_entity.id
_entity.type
_entity.pdbx_description
1 polymer ?
#
loop_
_entity_poly.entity_id
_entity_poly.type
_entity_poly.pdbx_seq_one_letter_code
_entity_poly.pdbx_strand_id
1 'polypeptide(L)'
;QLQSSAASDVYKRQGFYAPAQIIRDAKEHNVTINPVCINHSLWDNTLEPDGCGGHAVRLGFRQIKGMKEEDAIWINATRGNGYSSIHDVWRRAGISPNLLARLAEADVFFALGRSRREALWEAKSIRANKPLPLFSGDLGDEFINEPTANLPIMTTGEEIIEDYAALRFSL
;
A
#
# COMPACT_ATOMS: atom_id res chain seq x y z
N GLN A 1 -16.61 -31.06 14.40
CA GLN A 1 -16.01 -30.13 13.43
C GLN A 1 -15.78 -28.71 14.00
N LEU A 2 -16.63 -28.23 14.92
CA LEU A 2 -16.48 -26.91 15.55
C LEU A 2 -15.28 -26.80 16.52
N GLN A 3 -14.89 -27.90 17.14
CA GLN A 3 -13.73 -27.94 18.06
C GLN A 3 -12.37 -27.76 17.33
N SER A 4 -12.25 -28.24 16.10
CA SER A 4 -11.02 -28.10 15.31
C SER A 4 -10.78 -26.66 14.90
N SER A 5 -11.83 -25.90 14.58
CA SER A 5 -11.73 -24.49 14.21
C SER A 5 -11.30 -23.62 15.41
N ALA A 6 -11.88 -23.84 16.59
CA ALA A 6 -11.54 -23.09 17.80
C ALA A 6 -10.09 -23.35 18.26
N ALA A 7 -9.62 -24.60 18.19
CA ALA A 7 -8.25 -24.97 18.53
C ALA A 7 -7.23 -24.33 17.56
N SER A 8 -7.55 -24.30 16.26
CA SER A 8 -6.74 -23.63 15.25
C SER A 8 -6.65 -22.11 15.49
N ASP A 9 -7.73 -21.49 15.93
CA ASP A 9 -7.80 -20.06 16.20
C ASP A 9 -6.99 -19.66 17.46
N VAL A 10 -7.05 -20.48 18.50
CA VAL A 10 -6.24 -20.32 19.71
C VAL A 10 -4.75 -20.49 19.39
N TYR A 11 -4.39 -21.46 18.56
CA TYR A 11 -3.00 -21.72 18.15
C TYR A 11 -2.45 -20.59 17.29
N LYS A 12 -3.25 -20.01 16.39
CA LYS A 12 -2.87 -18.85 15.55
C LYS A 12 -2.70 -17.58 16.38
N ARG A 13 -3.46 -17.38 17.44
CA ARG A 13 -3.32 -16.22 18.36
C ARG A 13 -2.06 -16.29 19.23
N GLN A 14 -1.40 -17.43 19.34
CA GLN A 14 -0.15 -17.56 20.08
C GLN A 14 1.09 -17.07 19.31
N GLY A 15 0.93 -16.48 18.13
CA GLY A 15 2.02 -15.86 17.38
C GLY A 15 3.04 -16.82 16.75
N PHE A 16 2.71 -18.09 16.64
CA PHE A 16 3.59 -19.13 16.09
C PHE A 16 3.77 -19.06 14.57
N TYR A 17 2.84 -18.41 13.86
CA TYR A 17 2.91 -18.30 12.40
C TYR A 17 3.19 -16.86 11.96
N ALA A 18 4.29 -16.68 11.25
CA ALA A 18 4.57 -15.41 10.60
C ALA A 18 3.52 -15.14 9.50
N PRO A 19 3.14 -13.88 9.24
CA PRO A 19 2.22 -13.52 8.17
C PRO A 19 2.57 -14.16 6.82
N ALA A 20 3.86 -14.27 6.50
CA ALA A 20 4.35 -14.94 5.30
C ALA A 20 3.91 -16.42 5.18
N GLN A 21 3.87 -17.15 6.31
CA GLN A 21 3.45 -18.55 6.31
C GLN A 21 1.95 -18.68 6.03
N ILE A 22 1.14 -17.79 6.62
CA ILE A 22 -0.32 -17.77 6.41
C ILE A 22 -0.64 -17.44 4.94
N ILE A 23 0.08 -16.46 4.36
CA ILE A 23 -0.07 -16.07 2.96
C ILE A 23 0.31 -17.23 2.04
N ARG A 24 1.42 -17.91 2.34
CA ARG A 24 1.85 -19.07 1.58
C ARG A 24 0.83 -20.22 1.65
N ASP A 25 0.35 -20.56 2.83
CA ASP A 25 -0.68 -21.58 3.03
C ASP A 25 -1.97 -21.24 2.26
N ALA A 26 -2.42 -19.99 2.33
CA ALA A 26 -3.57 -19.52 1.57
C ALA A 26 -3.39 -19.69 0.05
N LYS A 27 -2.21 -19.37 -0.49
CA LYS A 27 -1.89 -19.58 -1.91
C LYS A 27 -1.85 -21.06 -2.28
N GLU A 28 -1.30 -21.92 -1.43
CA GLU A 28 -1.28 -23.37 -1.62
C GLU A 28 -2.72 -23.96 -1.66
N HIS A 29 -3.65 -23.29 -0.99
CA HIS A 29 -5.10 -23.62 -1.02
C HIS A 29 -5.90 -22.85 -2.10
N ASN A 30 -5.21 -22.27 -3.10
CA ASN A 30 -5.82 -21.50 -4.19
C ASN A 30 -6.66 -20.29 -3.74
N VAL A 31 -6.34 -19.70 -2.61
CA VAL A 31 -6.95 -18.43 -2.18
C VAL A 31 -6.22 -17.27 -2.88
N THR A 32 -6.95 -16.48 -3.64
CA THR A 32 -6.41 -15.27 -4.27
C THR A 32 -6.11 -14.22 -3.21
N ILE A 33 -4.87 -13.68 -3.23
CA ILE A 33 -4.45 -12.63 -2.32
C ILE A 33 -4.11 -11.39 -3.14
N ASN A 34 -4.85 -10.32 -2.91
CA ASN A 34 -4.66 -9.03 -3.52
C ASN A 34 -3.71 -8.17 -2.67
N PRO A 35 -2.70 -7.51 -3.27
CA PRO A 35 -1.76 -6.66 -2.56
C PRO A 35 -2.45 -5.45 -1.92
N VAL A 36 -1.70 -4.75 -1.05
CA VAL A 36 -2.17 -3.49 -0.48
C VAL A 36 -2.32 -2.45 -1.59
N CYS A 37 -3.46 -1.77 -1.64
CA CYS A 37 -3.80 -0.82 -2.70
C CYS A 37 -4.34 0.47 -2.11
N ILE A 38 -3.84 1.63 -2.59
CA ILE A 38 -4.27 2.94 -2.10
C ILE A 38 -5.77 3.18 -2.27
N ASN A 39 -6.36 2.63 -3.33
CA ASN A 39 -7.75 2.85 -3.69
C ASN A 39 -8.71 1.80 -3.14
N HIS A 40 -8.22 0.68 -2.63
CA HIS A 40 -9.10 -0.42 -2.19
C HIS A 40 -8.88 -0.86 -0.74
N SER A 41 -7.64 -0.83 -0.25
CA SER A 41 -7.33 -1.34 1.08
C SER A 41 -7.90 -0.48 2.21
N LEU A 42 -8.32 -1.15 3.29
CA LEU A 42 -8.63 -0.58 4.59
C LEU A 42 -7.46 -0.82 5.55
N TRP A 43 -7.64 -0.51 6.82
CA TRP A 43 -6.66 -0.85 7.86
C TRP A 43 -6.46 -2.35 7.98
N ASP A 44 -7.56 -3.09 8.18
CA ASP A 44 -7.55 -4.54 8.24
C ASP A 44 -7.65 -5.19 6.86
N ASN A 45 -7.30 -6.48 6.79
CA ASN A 45 -7.51 -7.28 5.60
C ASN A 45 -9.01 -7.48 5.38
N THR A 46 -9.46 -7.43 4.13
CA THR A 46 -10.87 -7.57 3.75
C THR A 46 -11.06 -8.68 2.72
N LEU A 47 -12.27 -9.23 2.67
CA LEU A 47 -12.66 -10.15 1.63
C LEU A 47 -13.34 -9.36 0.49
N GLU A 48 -12.91 -9.63 -0.72
CA GLU A 48 -13.46 -9.06 -1.96
C GLU A 48 -13.98 -10.20 -2.85
N PRO A 49 -15.04 -9.98 -3.65
CA PRO A 49 -15.43 -10.94 -4.68
C PRO A 49 -14.29 -11.13 -5.68
N ASP A 50 -13.98 -12.38 -6.05
CA ASP A 50 -12.92 -12.70 -7.03
C ASP A 50 -13.39 -12.67 -8.49
N GLY A 51 -14.67 -12.35 -8.72
CA GLY A 51 -15.28 -12.35 -10.04
C GLY A 51 -15.66 -13.73 -10.60
N CYS A 52 -15.21 -14.80 -9.96
CA CYS A 52 -15.51 -16.20 -10.33
C CYS A 52 -16.53 -16.86 -9.38
N GLY A 53 -17.17 -16.09 -8.50
CA GLY A 53 -18.11 -16.56 -7.48
C GLY A 53 -17.45 -16.97 -6.17
N GLY A 54 -16.14 -16.78 -6.03
CA GLY A 54 -15.36 -16.96 -4.81
C GLY A 54 -15.02 -15.63 -4.12
N HIS A 55 -14.04 -15.69 -3.23
CA HIS A 55 -13.54 -14.54 -2.48
C HIS A 55 -12.02 -14.48 -2.56
N ALA A 56 -11.51 -13.27 -2.77
CA ALA A 56 -10.10 -12.93 -2.63
C ALA A 56 -9.86 -12.18 -1.32
N VAL A 57 -8.68 -12.31 -0.76
CA VAL A 57 -8.25 -11.55 0.42
C VAL A 57 -7.51 -10.29 -0.06
N ARG A 58 -8.04 -9.11 0.26
CA ARG A 58 -7.32 -7.84 0.09
C ARG A 58 -6.49 -7.57 1.33
N LEU A 59 -5.19 -7.35 1.17
CA LEU A 59 -4.32 -6.97 2.27
C LEU A 59 -4.58 -5.53 2.71
N GLY A 60 -4.59 -5.32 4.03
CA GLY A 60 -4.80 -4.02 4.66
C GLY A 60 -3.51 -3.26 4.92
N PHE A 61 -3.62 -1.96 5.17
CA PHE A 61 -2.48 -1.08 5.46
C PHE A 61 -1.69 -1.49 6.70
N ARG A 62 -2.30 -2.23 7.65
CA ARG A 62 -1.62 -2.76 8.83
C ARG A 62 -0.43 -3.69 8.52
N GLN A 63 -0.38 -4.22 7.29
CA GLN A 63 0.73 -5.06 6.84
C GLN A 63 2.00 -4.24 6.56
N ILE A 64 1.85 -2.94 6.29
CA ILE A 64 2.97 -2.05 5.99
C ILE A 64 3.72 -1.71 7.29
N LYS A 65 5.02 -1.96 7.29
CA LYS A 65 5.87 -1.69 8.44
C LYS A 65 5.87 -0.20 8.82
N GLY A 66 5.49 0.08 10.07
CA GLY A 66 5.48 1.45 10.59
C GLY A 66 4.31 2.31 10.13
N MET A 67 3.29 1.73 9.48
CA MET A 67 2.00 2.37 9.23
C MET A 67 1.22 2.50 10.54
N LYS A 68 0.56 3.62 10.75
CA LYS A 68 -0.35 3.84 11.87
C LYS A 68 -1.80 3.70 11.40
N GLU A 69 -2.65 3.23 12.30
CA GLU A 69 -4.08 3.09 12.02
C GLU A 69 -4.74 4.44 11.71
N GLU A 70 -4.36 5.49 12.44
CA GLU A 70 -4.87 6.85 12.23
C GLU A 70 -4.61 7.35 10.80
N ASP A 71 -3.39 7.12 10.28
CA ASP A 71 -3.03 7.51 8.91
C ASP A 71 -3.86 6.74 7.86
N ALA A 72 -4.11 5.44 8.11
CA ALA A 72 -4.95 4.63 7.24
C ALA A 72 -6.42 5.09 7.25
N ILE A 73 -6.94 5.46 8.42
CA ILE A 73 -8.29 6.02 8.56
C ILE A 73 -8.41 7.32 7.76
N TRP A 74 -7.41 8.22 7.83
CA TRP A 74 -7.38 9.46 7.07
C TRP A 74 -7.33 9.22 5.56
N ILE A 75 -6.45 8.34 5.10
CA ILE A 75 -6.36 7.94 3.70
C ILE A 75 -7.72 7.42 3.21
N ASN A 76 -8.37 6.58 4.00
CA ASN A 76 -9.67 6.03 3.65
C ASN A 76 -10.78 7.10 3.63
N ALA A 77 -10.85 7.97 4.65
CA ALA A 77 -11.85 9.02 4.75
C ALA A 77 -11.77 10.03 3.59
N THR A 78 -10.56 10.33 3.13
CA THR A 78 -10.33 11.31 2.06
C THR A 78 -10.28 10.70 0.66
N ARG A 79 -10.40 9.37 0.55
CA ARG A 79 -10.35 8.64 -0.74
C ARG A 79 -11.46 9.05 -1.72
N GLY A 80 -12.69 9.26 -1.23
CA GLY A 80 -13.84 9.54 -2.09
C GLY A 80 -13.99 8.52 -3.23
N ASN A 81 -13.98 8.99 -4.47
CA ASN A 81 -14.07 8.15 -5.67
C ASN A 81 -12.71 7.53 -6.11
N GLY A 82 -11.72 7.58 -5.27
CA GLY A 82 -10.36 7.12 -5.54
C GLY A 82 -9.36 8.27 -5.65
N TYR A 83 -8.09 7.91 -5.57
CA TYR A 83 -6.98 8.82 -5.84
C TYR A 83 -6.51 8.64 -7.28
N SER A 84 -6.17 9.75 -7.93
CA SER A 84 -5.73 9.78 -9.33
C SER A 84 -4.20 9.83 -9.46
N SER A 85 -3.49 10.33 -8.44
CA SER A 85 -2.03 10.46 -8.43
C SER A 85 -1.48 10.43 -7.01
N ILE A 86 -0.18 10.25 -6.88
CA ILE A 86 0.54 10.29 -5.59
C ILE A 86 0.43 11.68 -4.96
N HIS A 87 0.49 12.71 -5.78
CA HIS A 87 0.29 14.09 -5.35
C HIS A 87 -1.13 14.33 -4.81
N ASP A 88 -2.15 13.73 -5.44
CA ASP A 88 -3.54 13.79 -4.97
C ASP A 88 -3.70 13.14 -3.58
N VAL A 89 -3.04 12.00 -3.34
CA VAL A 89 -2.98 11.37 -2.02
C VAL A 89 -2.37 12.31 -0.98
N TRP A 90 -1.20 12.88 -1.29
CA TRP A 90 -0.52 13.80 -0.39
C TRP A 90 -1.40 15.02 -0.04
N ARG A 91 -2.01 15.65 -1.04
CA ARG A 91 -2.82 16.86 -0.88
C ARG A 91 -4.10 16.59 -0.09
N ARG A 92 -4.82 15.51 -0.41
CA ARG A 92 -6.14 15.22 0.17
C ARG A 92 -6.03 14.56 1.54
N ALA A 93 -5.17 13.59 1.69
CA ALA A 93 -4.98 12.89 2.97
C ALA A 93 -4.07 13.64 3.95
N GLY A 94 -3.33 14.68 3.50
CA GLY A 94 -2.45 15.47 4.36
C GLY A 94 -1.33 14.65 5.01
N ILE A 95 -0.96 13.50 4.42
CA ILE A 95 0.03 12.58 4.98
C ILE A 95 1.46 13.14 4.84
N SER A 96 2.33 12.73 5.75
CA SER A 96 3.72 13.18 5.72
C SER A 96 4.46 12.60 4.50
N PRO A 97 5.46 13.33 3.94
CA PRO A 97 6.29 12.80 2.85
C PRO A 97 7.00 11.50 3.19
N ASN A 98 7.33 11.27 4.47
CA ASN A 98 7.93 10.03 4.93
C ASN A 98 6.95 8.84 4.83
N LEU A 99 5.68 9.08 5.16
CA LEU A 99 4.65 8.07 5.03
C LEU A 99 4.36 7.78 3.55
N LEU A 100 4.33 8.83 2.72
CA LEU A 100 4.15 8.69 1.27
C LEU A 100 5.26 7.81 0.65
N ALA A 101 6.52 8.04 1.07
CA ALA A 101 7.65 7.21 0.64
C ALA A 101 7.49 5.73 1.08
N ARG A 102 7.04 5.48 2.32
CA ARG A 102 6.76 4.11 2.79
C ARG A 102 5.65 3.42 2.00
N LEU A 103 4.60 4.15 1.65
CA LEU A 103 3.53 3.62 0.80
C LEU A 103 4.06 3.26 -0.59
N ALA A 104 4.98 4.07 -1.14
CA ALA A 104 5.65 3.78 -2.40
C ALA A 104 6.57 2.55 -2.30
N GLU A 105 7.35 2.42 -1.21
CA GLU A 105 8.19 1.24 -0.94
C GLU A 105 7.36 -0.05 -0.84
N ALA A 106 6.13 0.03 -0.33
CA ALA A 106 5.20 -1.08 -0.23
C ALA A 106 4.38 -1.32 -1.52
N ASP A 107 4.73 -0.67 -2.62
CA ASP A 107 4.06 -0.77 -3.94
C ASP A 107 2.54 -0.51 -3.92
N VAL A 108 2.07 0.33 -3.02
CA VAL A 108 0.64 0.61 -2.83
C VAL A 108 0.03 1.38 -4.01
N PHE A 109 0.87 2.01 -4.82
CA PHE A 109 0.48 2.88 -5.93
C PHE A 109 0.42 2.18 -7.30
N PHE A 110 0.61 0.86 -7.36
CA PHE A 110 0.55 0.10 -8.62
C PHE A 110 -0.77 0.32 -9.36
N ALA A 111 -1.89 0.50 -8.64
CA ALA A 111 -3.20 0.77 -9.24
C ALA A 111 -3.30 2.16 -9.92
N LEU A 112 -2.35 3.05 -9.68
CA LEU A 112 -2.23 4.33 -10.37
C LEU A 112 -1.35 4.23 -11.63
N GLY A 113 -0.94 3.03 -12.01
CA GLY A 113 -0.06 2.80 -13.16
C GLY A 113 1.39 3.25 -12.94
N ARG A 114 1.82 3.34 -11.68
CA ARG A 114 3.19 3.72 -11.30
C ARG A 114 3.94 2.49 -10.79
N SER A 115 5.15 2.27 -11.32
CA SER A 115 6.08 1.31 -10.74
C SER A 115 6.56 1.79 -9.37
N ARG A 116 7.03 0.87 -8.53
CA ARG A 116 7.56 1.18 -7.19
C ARG A 116 8.64 2.27 -7.23
N ARG A 117 9.58 2.21 -8.18
CA ARG A 117 10.65 3.22 -8.34
C ARG A 117 10.11 4.58 -8.73
N GLU A 118 9.19 4.64 -9.68
CA GLU A 118 8.55 5.89 -10.10
C GLU A 118 7.76 6.50 -8.95
N ALA A 119 6.99 5.69 -8.23
CA ALA A 119 6.22 6.11 -7.07
C ALA A 119 7.12 6.67 -5.96
N LEU A 120 8.25 6.00 -5.69
CA LEU A 120 9.22 6.46 -4.69
C LEU A 120 9.91 7.76 -5.12
N TRP A 121 10.23 7.89 -6.40
CA TRP A 121 10.81 9.11 -6.97
C TRP A 121 9.84 10.28 -6.84
N GLU A 122 8.59 10.10 -7.26
CA GLU A 122 7.53 11.09 -7.15
C GLU A 122 7.27 11.48 -5.68
N ALA A 123 7.18 10.50 -4.77
CA ALA A 123 7.02 10.76 -3.34
C ALA A 123 8.18 11.56 -2.72
N LYS A 124 9.41 11.35 -3.18
CA LYS A 124 10.58 12.10 -2.74
C LYS A 124 10.66 13.51 -3.33
N SER A 125 10.17 13.73 -4.55
CA SER A 125 10.12 15.05 -5.16
C SER A 125 9.18 15.99 -4.41
N ILE A 126 8.09 15.49 -3.86
CA ILE A 126 7.14 16.25 -3.04
C ILE A 126 7.83 16.86 -1.80
N ARG A 127 8.89 16.24 -1.25
CA ARG A 127 9.69 16.79 -0.15
C ARG A 127 10.38 18.10 -0.48
N ALA A 128 10.81 18.27 -1.72
CA ALA A 128 11.58 19.43 -2.17
C ALA A 128 10.69 20.69 -2.33
N ASN A 129 9.39 20.49 -2.53
CA ASN A 129 8.46 21.55 -2.82
C ASN A 129 7.62 21.95 -1.60
N LYS A 130 8.27 22.28 -0.46
CA LYS A 130 7.59 23.02 0.60
C LYS A 130 7.23 24.40 0.03
N PRO A 131 5.93 24.72 -0.15
CA PRO A 131 5.56 26.06 -0.61
C PRO A 131 6.09 27.07 0.40
N LEU A 132 6.82 28.06 -0.09
CA LEU A 132 7.21 29.21 0.73
C LEU A 132 5.92 29.89 1.22
N PRO A 133 5.83 30.32 2.50
CA PRO A 133 4.61 30.86 3.09
C PRO A 133 3.98 32.02 2.30
N LEU A 134 4.80 32.75 1.52
CA LEU A 134 4.34 33.87 0.70
C LEU A 134 3.57 33.44 -0.56
N PHE A 135 3.69 32.19 -1.01
CA PHE A 135 3.10 31.69 -2.24
C PHE A 135 2.02 30.63 -1.99
N SER A 136 1.59 30.46 -0.75
CA SER A 136 0.61 29.44 -0.37
C SER A 136 -0.82 29.70 -0.91
N GLY A 137 -1.07 30.85 -1.51
CA GLY A 137 -2.39 31.23 -2.06
C GLY A 137 -2.55 31.05 -3.56
N ASP A 138 -1.47 30.83 -4.31
CA ASP A 138 -1.49 30.86 -5.78
C ASP A 138 -0.75 29.66 -6.41
N LEU A 139 -0.89 28.51 -5.79
CA LEU A 139 -0.41 27.25 -6.38
C LEU A 139 -1.49 26.64 -7.30
N GLY A 140 -1.98 27.43 -8.24
CA GLY A 140 -2.53 26.90 -9.47
C GLY A 140 -1.41 26.18 -10.22
N ASP A 141 -1.60 24.91 -10.47
CA ASP A 141 -0.99 23.98 -11.47
C ASP A 141 0.43 24.23 -12.04
N GLU A 142 1.22 25.15 -11.48
CA GLU A 142 2.63 25.32 -11.78
C GLU A 142 3.51 24.29 -11.02
N PHE A 143 3.04 23.03 -11.00
CA PHE A 143 3.99 21.95 -10.77
C PHE A 143 4.89 21.90 -12.00
N ILE A 144 6.18 22.16 -11.77
CA ILE A 144 7.24 21.89 -12.73
C ILE A 144 6.92 20.53 -13.33
N ASN A 145 6.55 20.52 -14.59
CA ASN A 145 6.26 19.32 -15.34
C ASN A 145 7.62 18.66 -15.60
N GLU A 146 8.21 18.11 -14.53
CA GLU A 146 9.46 17.37 -14.66
C GLU A 146 9.19 16.22 -15.64
N PRO A 147 10.02 16.10 -16.67
CA PRO A 147 9.88 15.00 -17.61
C PRO A 147 9.92 13.69 -16.82
N THR A 148 8.97 12.80 -17.09
CA THR A 148 8.86 11.49 -16.43
C THR A 148 10.24 10.81 -16.52
N ALA A 149 10.90 10.65 -15.37
CA ALA A 149 12.19 9.97 -15.31
C ALA A 149 11.98 8.52 -15.75
N ASN A 150 12.62 8.15 -16.87
CA ASN A 150 12.52 6.77 -17.37
C ASN A 150 13.45 5.89 -16.52
N LEU A 151 12.94 5.44 -15.37
CA LEU A 151 13.69 4.63 -14.43
C LEU A 151 13.74 3.17 -14.91
N PRO A 152 14.89 2.48 -14.75
CA PRO A 152 14.98 1.07 -15.12
C PRO A 152 13.98 0.24 -14.29
N ILE A 153 13.32 -0.71 -14.94
CA ILE A 153 12.40 -1.65 -14.29
C ILE A 153 13.20 -2.48 -13.27
N MET A 154 12.62 -2.72 -12.10
CA MET A 154 13.22 -3.57 -11.08
C MET A 154 13.23 -5.03 -11.55
N THR A 155 14.29 -5.74 -11.20
CA THR A 155 14.33 -7.19 -11.38
C THR A 155 13.44 -7.88 -10.33
N THR A 156 12.95 -9.08 -10.63
CA THR A 156 12.14 -9.87 -9.68
C THR A 156 12.82 -10.05 -8.32
N GLY A 157 14.16 -10.19 -8.31
CA GLY A 157 14.92 -10.31 -7.06
C GLY A 157 14.90 -9.02 -6.24
N GLU A 158 15.01 -7.86 -6.88
CA GLU A 158 14.90 -6.55 -6.21
C GLU A 158 13.49 -6.35 -5.66
N GLU A 159 12.45 -6.69 -6.43
CA GLU A 159 11.05 -6.61 -5.98
C GLU A 159 10.83 -7.43 -4.70
N ILE A 160 11.31 -8.68 -4.67
CA ILE A 160 11.18 -9.55 -3.50
C ILE A 160 11.89 -8.95 -2.28
N ILE A 161 13.09 -8.40 -2.46
CA ILE A 161 13.85 -7.78 -1.35
C ILE A 161 13.07 -6.59 -0.77
N GLU A 162 12.54 -5.73 -1.62
CA GLU A 162 11.75 -4.57 -1.19
C GLU A 162 10.42 -4.99 -0.53
N ASP A 163 9.76 -6.02 -1.02
CA ASP A 163 8.58 -6.61 -0.39
C ASP A 163 8.87 -7.05 1.03
N TYR A 164 9.97 -7.78 1.24
CA TYR A 164 10.36 -8.22 2.59
C TYR A 164 10.74 -7.03 3.49
N ALA A 165 11.36 -6.00 2.94
CA ALA A 165 11.70 -4.80 3.69
C ALA A 165 10.46 -4.02 4.15
N ALA A 166 9.45 -3.89 3.27
CA ALA A 166 8.24 -3.11 3.50
C ALA A 166 7.11 -3.89 4.20
N LEU A 167 6.88 -5.15 3.79
CA LEU A 167 5.71 -5.97 4.19
C LEU A 167 6.09 -7.19 5.04
N ARG A 168 7.36 -7.62 5.06
CA ARG A 168 7.91 -8.85 5.67
C ARG A 168 7.50 -10.15 4.95
N PHE A 169 6.96 -10.08 3.77
CA PHE A 169 6.64 -11.19 2.87
C PHE A 169 6.58 -10.67 1.43
N SER A 170 6.62 -11.58 0.44
CA SER A 170 6.39 -11.26 -0.98
C SER A 170 5.13 -11.98 -1.48
N LEU A 171 4.44 -11.36 -2.40
CA LEU A 171 3.22 -11.88 -3.04
C LEU A 171 3.49 -12.57 -4.38
#